data_6253fd1f5926132cfaf2a3b9335c835e
#
_entry.id   6253fd1f5926132cfaf2a3b9335c835e
#
_cell.length_a   1.000
_cell.length_b   1.000
_cell.length_c   1.000
_cell.angle_alpha   90.00
_cell.angle_beta   90.00
_cell.angle_gamma   90.00
#
_symmetry.space_group_name_H-M   'P 1'
#
loop_
_entity.id
_entity.type
_entity.pdbx_description
1 polymer ?
#
loop_
_entity_poly.entity_id
_entity_poly.type
_entity_poly.pdbx_seq_one_letter_code
_entity_poly.pdbx_strand_id
1 'polypeptide(L)'
;MTTEDVLKSCTVENTVVKLPDVQLGRNEYTEVKNKLELIGGKWKGGKVQGFVFQTDPKDLLRQIANGEKRNLKKEFQFFGTPDDLADELVMYADLKSSDDILEPSAGQGAIIKAINKACKSIPDCYELMDVNAIILKRSDLKFKFLGEDFLQHQDKMYDKIIANPPFTKNQDIDHLLFMYDVLREGGRLVCITSESWVNGNQKKQVDFKIFLQKVDAKVLDIEKGSFKQSGTMVGGKIVIIDKK
;
A
#
# COMPACT_ATOMS: atom_id res chain seq x y z
N MET A 1 26.29 10.10 23.27
CA MET A 1 24.83 9.91 23.55
C MET A 1 24.40 8.71 22.74
N THR A 2 23.62 7.78 23.29
CA THR A 2 23.13 6.65 22.48
C THR A 2 22.06 7.12 21.51
N THR A 3 21.81 6.35 20.43
CA THR A 3 20.74 6.64 19.49
C THR A 3 19.36 6.72 20.17
N GLU A 4 19.14 5.85 21.17
CA GLU A 4 17.93 5.83 22.00
C GLU A 4 17.80 7.10 22.85
N ASP A 5 18.90 7.61 23.42
CA ASP A 5 18.89 8.86 24.21
C ASP A 5 18.51 10.07 23.34
N VAL A 6 19.05 10.11 22.10
CA VAL A 6 18.69 11.16 21.12
C VAL A 6 17.22 11.07 20.77
N LEU A 7 16.69 9.87 20.49
CA LEU A 7 15.28 9.67 20.16
C LEU A 7 14.34 10.06 21.31
N LYS A 8 14.71 9.78 22.56
CA LYS A 8 13.95 10.21 23.74
C LYS A 8 13.95 11.73 23.93
N SER A 9 15.00 12.40 23.46
CA SER A 9 15.15 13.86 23.56
C SER A 9 14.51 14.62 22.39
N CYS A 10 13.99 13.92 21.38
CA CYS A 10 13.27 14.55 20.28
C CYS A 10 11.96 15.18 20.75
N THR A 11 11.61 16.32 20.17
CA THR A 11 10.31 16.96 20.38
C THR A 11 9.36 16.66 19.23
N VAL A 12 8.06 16.52 19.54
CA VAL A 12 7.02 16.26 18.54
C VAL A 12 6.04 17.43 18.52
N GLU A 13 6.01 18.14 17.41
CA GLU A 13 5.05 19.21 17.13
C GLU A 13 4.09 18.74 16.03
N ASN A 14 2.87 18.36 16.39
CA ASN A 14 1.90 17.74 15.49
C ASN A 14 2.48 16.48 14.81
N THR A 15 2.78 16.59 13.51
CA THR A 15 3.36 15.49 12.69
C THR A 15 4.86 15.66 12.42
N VAL A 16 5.53 16.59 13.12
CA VAL A 16 6.95 16.87 12.93
C VAL A 16 7.76 16.44 14.15
N VAL A 17 8.76 15.60 13.93
CA VAL A 17 9.78 15.26 14.93
C VAL A 17 10.99 16.15 14.69
N LYS A 18 11.36 16.94 15.69
CA LYS A 18 12.58 17.74 15.71
C LYS A 18 13.64 17.05 16.56
N LEU A 19 14.86 16.99 16.05
CA LEU A 19 16.00 16.51 16.81
C LEU A 19 16.36 17.51 17.92
N PRO A 20 16.96 17.06 19.04
CA PRO A 20 17.45 17.95 20.08
C PRO A 20 18.54 18.89 19.53
N ASP A 21 18.64 20.08 20.08
CA ASP A 21 19.64 21.07 19.73
C ASP A 21 21.02 20.72 20.35
N VAL A 22 21.57 19.59 19.90
CA VAL A 22 22.90 19.09 20.28
C VAL A 22 23.66 18.66 19.04
N GLN A 23 24.98 18.87 19.05
CA GLN A 23 25.82 18.44 17.95
C GLN A 23 25.99 16.92 17.99
N LEU A 24 25.33 16.22 17.05
CA LEU A 24 25.44 14.77 16.87
C LEU A 24 26.65 14.44 15.99
N GLY A 25 27.36 13.37 16.32
CA GLY A 25 28.35 12.77 15.41
C GLY A 25 27.69 12.25 14.15
N ARG A 26 28.45 12.17 13.04
CA ARG A 26 27.92 11.72 11.74
C ARG A 26 27.25 10.35 11.81
N ASN A 27 27.83 9.41 12.55
CA ASN A 27 27.26 8.06 12.69
C ASN A 27 25.98 8.08 13.53
N GLU A 28 25.97 8.78 14.66
CA GLU A 28 24.78 8.94 15.51
C GLU A 28 23.63 9.57 14.73
N TYR A 29 23.90 10.68 14.02
CA TYR A 29 22.88 11.31 13.15
C TYR A 29 22.33 10.34 12.11
N THR A 30 23.22 9.56 11.46
CA THR A 30 22.81 8.61 10.43
C THR A 30 21.91 7.51 11.01
N GLU A 31 22.22 6.99 12.20
CA GLU A 31 21.42 5.97 12.87
C GLU A 31 20.05 6.52 13.28
N VAL A 32 20.00 7.70 13.92
CA VAL A 32 18.74 8.37 14.29
C VAL A 32 17.88 8.63 13.05
N LYS A 33 18.48 9.21 12.01
CA LYS A 33 17.82 9.44 10.72
C LYS A 33 17.21 8.14 10.17
N ASN A 34 18.01 7.07 10.08
CA ASN A 34 17.54 5.78 9.56
C ASN A 34 16.37 5.23 10.38
N LYS A 35 16.43 5.28 11.72
CA LYS A 35 15.33 4.83 12.59
C LYS A 35 14.06 5.63 12.35
N LEU A 36 14.15 6.97 12.23
CA LEU A 36 13.01 7.83 11.95
C LEU A 36 12.43 7.60 10.55
N GLU A 37 13.28 7.37 9.55
CA GLU A 37 12.84 7.05 8.18
C GLU A 37 12.19 5.66 8.09
N LEU A 38 12.64 4.69 8.90
CA LEU A 38 12.02 3.35 8.97
C LEU A 38 10.60 3.38 9.54
N ILE A 39 10.27 4.37 10.36
CA ILE A 39 8.91 4.58 10.89
C ILE A 39 8.11 5.64 10.10
N GLY A 40 8.55 5.99 8.89
CA GLY A 40 7.80 6.83 7.96
C GLY A 40 8.15 8.31 7.96
N GLY A 41 9.14 8.75 8.74
CA GLY A 41 9.62 10.13 8.75
C GLY A 41 10.33 10.51 7.46
N LYS A 42 10.07 11.70 6.95
CA LYS A 42 10.80 12.30 5.80
C LYS A 42 11.43 13.61 6.22
N TRP A 43 12.75 13.74 6.09
CA TRP A 43 13.45 14.97 6.43
C TRP A 43 12.97 16.13 5.57
N LYS A 44 12.67 17.25 6.19
CA LYS A 44 12.32 18.51 5.54
C LYS A 44 13.16 19.64 6.13
N GLY A 45 14.00 20.23 5.29
CA GLY A 45 14.86 21.38 5.64
C GLY A 45 14.11 22.71 5.62
N GLY A 46 14.85 23.82 5.52
CA GLY A 46 14.30 25.16 5.48
C GLY A 46 13.62 25.56 6.80
N LYS A 47 12.38 26.02 6.75
CA LYS A 47 11.63 26.47 7.94
C LYS A 47 11.22 25.34 8.88
N VAL A 48 11.13 24.07 8.39
CA VAL A 48 10.66 22.93 9.18
C VAL A 48 11.77 22.36 10.03
N GLN A 49 12.95 22.11 9.46
CA GLN A 49 14.12 21.50 10.12
C GLN A 49 13.77 20.29 10.98
N GLY A 50 13.06 19.32 10.40
CA GLY A 50 12.58 18.15 11.14
C GLY A 50 12.13 17.02 10.22
N PHE A 51 11.82 15.89 10.82
CA PHE A 51 11.23 14.74 10.15
C PHE A 51 9.70 14.88 10.15
N VAL A 52 9.12 15.00 8.96
CA VAL A 52 7.67 15.14 8.78
C VAL A 52 7.07 13.74 8.59
N PHE A 53 6.02 13.47 9.33
CA PHE A 53 5.22 12.25 9.27
C PHE A 53 3.84 12.56 8.70
N GLN A 54 3.15 11.53 8.24
CA GLN A 54 1.78 11.68 7.73
C GLN A 54 0.73 11.72 8.86
N THR A 55 1.05 11.09 10.00
CA THR A 55 0.21 11.07 11.21
C THR A 55 1.05 11.40 12.45
N ASP A 56 0.43 11.54 13.62
CA ASP A 56 1.15 11.79 14.88
C ASP A 56 2.15 10.65 15.17
N PRO A 57 3.47 10.90 15.20
CA PRO A 57 4.49 9.89 15.36
C PRO A 57 4.80 9.51 16.82
N LYS A 58 4.13 10.08 17.82
CA LYS A 58 4.51 9.95 19.23
C LYS A 58 4.66 8.52 19.69
N ASP A 59 3.70 7.65 19.38
CA ASP A 59 3.74 6.26 19.82
C ASP A 59 4.84 5.47 19.11
N LEU A 60 5.03 5.67 17.81
CA LEU A 60 6.11 5.05 17.04
C LEU A 60 7.49 5.54 17.51
N LEU A 61 7.61 6.84 17.76
CA LEU A 61 8.83 7.42 18.30
C LEU A 61 9.18 6.82 19.67
N ARG A 62 8.19 6.68 20.57
CA ARG A 62 8.37 6.06 21.88
C ARG A 62 8.84 4.61 21.78
N GLN A 63 8.25 3.81 20.87
CA GLN A 63 8.63 2.43 20.63
C GLN A 63 10.10 2.30 20.20
N ILE A 64 10.52 3.05 19.17
CA ILE A 64 11.90 3.00 18.69
C ILE A 64 12.91 3.60 19.69
N ALA A 65 12.50 4.59 20.49
CA ALA A 65 13.30 5.17 21.56
C ALA A 65 13.51 4.19 22.73
N ASN A 66 12.61 3.22 22.92
CA ASN A 66 12.76 2.12 23.87
C ASN A 66 13.51 0.90 23.28
N GLY A 67 14.09 1.04 22.09
CA GLY A 67 14.91 0.01 21.46
C GLY A 67 14.11 -0.99 20.61
N GLU A 68 12.81 -0.80 20.41
CA GLU A 68 12.02 -1.65 19.52
C GLU A 68 12.50 -1.47 18.07
N LYS A 69 12.71 -2.60 17.39
CA LYS A 69 13.06 -2.59 15.97
C LYS A 69 11.79 -2.53 15.14
N ARG A 70 11.41 -1.33 14.71
CA ARG A 70 10.26 -1.11 13.83
C ARG A 70 10.73 -0.74 12.43
N ASN A 71 10.10 -1.34 11.45
CA ASN A 71 10.30 -1.00 10.04
C ASN A 71 8.94 -1.12 9.34
N LEU A 72 8.21 -0.01 9.30
CA LEU A 72 6.85 0.01 8.75
C LEU A 72 6.82 -0.44 7.29
N LYS A 73 7.85 -0.09 6.49
CA LYS A 73 7.96 -0.58 5.11
C LYS A 73 8.07 -2.10 5.04
N LYS A 74 8.76 -2.72 6.01
CA LYS A 74 9.00 -4.17 6.04
C LYS A 74 7.86 -4.92 6.75
N GLU A 75 7.28 -4.31 7.78
CA GLU A 75 6.17 -4.89 8.55
C GLU A 75 4.89 -4.94 7.73
N PHE A 76 4.61 -3.89 6.99
CA PHE A 76 3.37 -3.73 6.23
C PHE A 76 3.58 -3.74 4.71
N GLN A 77 4.82 -3.72 4.24
CA GLN A 77 5.20 -3.66 2.81
C GLN A 77 4.32 -2.71 1.98
N PHE A 78 4.02 -1.56 2.58
CA PHE A 78 3.25 -0.55 1.90
C PHE A 78 4.09 0.09 0.79
N PHE A 79 3.72 -0.20 -0.44
CA PHE A 79 4.16 0.48 -1.64
C PHE A 79 2.97 1.23 -2.22
N GLY A 80 2.91 2.53 -1.95
CA GLY A 80 1.85 3.37 -2.51
C GLY A 80 1.82 3.24 -4.03
N THR A 81 0.64 3.06 -4.60
CA THR A 81 0.46 3.02 -6.05
C THR A 81 0.71 4.43 -6.59
N PRO A 82 1.63 4.64 -7.55
CA PRO A 82 1.79 5.92 -8.24
C PRO A 82 0.49 6.33 -8.94
N ASP A 83 0.22 7.64 -9.00
CA ASP A 83 -1.02 8.15 -9.59
C ASP A 83 -1.21 7.69 -11.05
N ASP A 84 -0.15 7.71 -11.86
CA ASP A 84 -0.18 7.27 -13.26
C ASP A 84 -0.56 5.78 -13.38
N LEU A 85 0.00 4.95 -12.51
CA LEU A 85 -0.31 3.52 -12.48
C LEU A 85 -1.73 3.27 -11.96
N ALA A 86 -2.21 4.04 -10.99
CA ALA A 86 -3.58 3.96 -10.52
C ALA A 86 -4.59 4.34 -11.63
N ASP A 87 -4.30 5.40 -12.39
CA ASP A 87 -5.11 5.79 -13.56
C ASP A 87 -5.10 4.67 -14.63
N GLU A 88 -3.96 4.00 -14.86
CA GLU A 88 -3.85 2.86 -15.80
C GLU A 88 -4.68 1.65 -15.35
N LEU A 89 -4.62 1.26 -14.06
CA LEU A 89 -5.44 0.16 -13.53
C LEU A 89 -6.93 0.44 -13.72
N VAL A 90 -7.36 1.66 -13.43
CA VAL A 90 -8.76 2.08 -13.57
C VAL A 90 -9.18 2.08 -15.04
N MET A 91 -8.31 2.49 -15.95
CA MET A 91 -8.57 2.40 -17.41
C MET A 91 -8.79 0.93 -17.83
N TYR A 92 -7.98 -0.01 -17.36
CA TYR A 92 -8.17 -1.43 -17.65
C TYR A 92 -9.44 -2.02 -17.03
N ALA A 93 -9.92 -1.47 -15.93
CA ALA A 93 -11.13 -1.95 -15.27
C ALA A 93 -12.41 -1.64 -16.06
N ASP A 94 -12.40 -0.67 -16.97
CA ASP A 94 -13.56 -0.28 -17.80
C ASP A 94 -14.81 -0.03 -16.95
N LEU A 95 -14.72 0.97 -16.06
CA LEU A 95 -15.74 1.26 -15.04
C LEU A 95 -17.00 1.89 -15.63
N LYS A 96 -18.14 1.46 -15.12
CA LYS A 96 -19.45 2.07 -15.36
C LYS A 96 -20.00 2.66 -14.06
N SER A 97 -20.83 3.70 -14.17
CA SER A 97 -21.42 4.35 -13.00
C SER A 97 -22.39 3.46 -12.20
N SER A 98 -22.80 2.35 -12.77
CA SER A 98 -23.66 1.35 -12.11
C SER A 98 -22.90 0.23 -11.43
N ASP A 99 -21.56 0.14 -11.61
CA ASP A 99 -20.77 -0.97 -11.09
C ASP A 99 -20.65 -0.90 -9.57
N ASP A 100 -20.79 -2.06 -8.93
CA ASP A 100 -20.31 -2.29 -7.57
C ASP A 100 -18.79 -2.51 -7.63
N ILE A 101 -18.03 -1.58 -7.04
CA ILE A 101 -16.56 -1.54 -7.14
C ILE A 101 -15.95 -1.85 -5.77
N LEU A 102 -14.89 -2.67 -5.76
CA LEU A 102 -14.08 -2.96 -4.58
C LEU A 102 -12.62 -2.58 -4.80
N GLU A 103 -12.04 -1.90 -3.79
CA GLU A 103 -10.59 -1.71 -3.60
C GLU A 103 -10.18 -2.37 -2.28
N PRO A 104 -9.68 -3.62 -2.31
CA PRO A 104 -9.45 -4.39 -1.08
C PRO A 104 -8.14 -4.07 -0.34
N SER A 105 -7.32 -3.15 -0.84
CA SER A 105 -6.01 -2.79 -0.27
C SER A 105 -5.73 -1.30 -0.48
N ALA A 106 -6.64 -0.47 0.03
CA ALA A 106 -6.79 0.94 -0.35
C ALA A 106 -5.54 1.80 -0.10
N GLY A 107 -4.68 1.43 0.83
CA GLY A 107 -3.51 2.22 1.16
C GLY A 107 -3.90 3.64 1.56
N GLN A 108 -3.27 4.60 0.91
CA GLN A 108 -3.58 6.02 1.09
C GLN A 108 -4.60 6.55 0.06
N GLY A 109 -5.24 5.66 -0.70
CA GLY A 109 -6.36 5.98 -1.58
C GLY A 109 -6.00 6.36 -3.02
N ALA A 110 -4.82 5.99 -3.53
CA ALA A 110 -4.42 6.34 -4.90
C ALA A 110 -5.39 5.75 -5.94
N ILE A 111 -5.75 4.46 -5.82
CA ILE A 111 -6.71 3.81 -6.72
C ILE A 111 -8.12 4.39 -6.50
N ILE A 112 -8.54 4.65 -5.25
CA ILE A 112 -9.82 5.29 -4.96
C ILE A 112 -9.90 6.68 -5.62
N LYS A 113 -8.83 7.47 -5.56
CA LYS A 113 -8.72 8.77 -6.24
C LYS A 113 -8.93 8.64 -7.75
N ALA A 114 -8.29 7.64 -8.38
CA ALA A 114 -8.45 7.36 -9.80
C ALA A 114 -9.89 6.91 -10.15
N ILE A 115 -10.51 6.06 -9.32
CA ILE A 115 -11.92 5.65 -9.46
C ILE A 115 -12.84 6.87 -9.37
N ASN A 116 -12.68 7.73 -8.35
CA ASN A 116 -13.50 8.93 -8.18
C ASN A 116 -13.38 9.93 -9.34
N LYS A 117 -12.22 9.94 -10.01
CA LYS A 117 -11.99 10.75 -11.22
C LYS A 117 -12.68 10.15 -12.44
N ALA A 118 -12.68 8.82 -12.57
CA ALA A 118 -13.18 8.11 -13.74
C ALA A 118 -14.69 7.93 -13.75
N CYS A 119 -15.33 7.73 -12.60
CA CYS A 119 -16.77 7.48 -12.52
C CYS A 119 -17.39 8.05 -11.24
N LYS A 120 -18.74 8.01 -11.16
CA LYS A 120 -19.50 8.50 -10.00
C LYS A 120 -19.72 7.42 -8.93
N SER A 121 -19.35 6.18 -9.19
CA SER A 121 -19.51 5.09 -8.23
C SER A 121 -18.62 5.30 -7.01
N ILE A 122 -19.13 4.93 -5.85
CA ILE A 122 -18.42 5.00 -4.58
C ILE A 122 -17.89 3.60 -4.29
N PRO A 123 -16.56 3.35 -4.36
CA PRO A 123 -16.03 2.02 -4.11
C PRO A 123 -16.15 1.64 -2.65
N ASP A 124 -16.40 0.36 -2.39
CA ASP A 124 -16.13 -0.26 -1.11
C ASP A 124 -14.62 -0.47 -0.95
N CYS A 125 -14.09 -0.35 0.26
CA CYS A 125 -12.66 -0.56 0.48
C CYS A 125 -12.31 -1.18 1.82
N TYR A 126 -11.13 -1.81 1.85
CA TYR A 126 -10.44 -2.32 3.04
C TYR A 126 -9.04 -1.71 3.16
N GLU A 127 -8.55 -1.54 4.38
CA GLU A 127 -7.17 -1.12 4.63
C GLU A 127 -6.69 -1.65 5.98
N LEU A 128 -5.72 -2.56 5.92
CA LEU A 128 -5.18 -3.26 7.09
C LEU A 128 -4.32 -2.37 7.99
N MET A 129 -3.65 -1.36 7.41
CA MET A 129 -2.78 -0.48 8.18
C MET A 129 -3.54 0.67 8.82
N ASP A 130 -3.60 0.74 10.14
CA ASP A 130 -4.22 1.83 10.90
C ASP A 130 -3.80 3.21 10.39
N VAL A 131 -2.50 3.40 10.13
CA VAL A 131 -1.94 4.67 9.64
C VAL A 131 -2.54 5.08 8.30
N ASN A 132 -2.62 4.14 7.36
CA ASN A 132 -3.23 4.39 6.05
C ASN A 132 -4.73 4.62 6.17
N ALA A 133 -5.43 3.82 6.97
CA ALA A 133 -6.86 3.98 7.22
C ALA A 133 -7.20 5.36 7.82
N ILE A 134 -6.35 5.89 8.72
CA ILE A 134 -6.50 7.24 9.26
C ILE A 134 -6.31 8.31 8.17
N ILE A 135 -5.28 8.15 7.32
CA ILE A 135 -5.01 9.09 6.21
C ILE A 135 -6.18 9.07 5.24
N LEU A 136 -6.63 7.88 4.86
CA LEU A 136 -7.74 7.67 3.95
C LEU A 136 -9.03 8.31 4.49
N LYS A 137 -9.39 8.08 5.75
CA LYS A 137 -10.58 8.65 6.41
C LYS A 137 -10.53 10.18 6.55
N ARG A 138 -9.35 10.80 6.51
CA ARG A 138 -9.16 12.27 6.55
C ARG A 138 -9.09 12.90 5.16
N SER A 139 -9.12 12.11 4.10
CA SER A 139 -9.12 12.60 2.73
C SER A 139 -10.50 13.05 2.28
N ASP A 140 -10.57 13.83 1.20
CA ASP A 140 -11.82 14.22 0.54
C ASP A 140 -12.33 13.16 -0.45
N LEU A 141 -11.73 11.95 -0.44
CA LEU A 141 -12.10 10.86 -1.33
C LEU A 141 -13.46 10.26 -0.95
N LYS A 142 -14.20 9.82 -1.96
CA LYS A 142 -15.50 9.17 -1.79
C LYS A 142 -15.32 7.66 -1.81
N PHE A 143 -15.56 7.01 -0.69
CA PHE A 143 -15.48 5.55 -0.52
C PHE A 143 -16.36 5.10 0.63
N LYS A 144 -16.63 3.79 0.69
CA LYS A 144 -17.24 3.13 1.85
C LYS A 144 -16.20 2.20 2.47
N PHE A 145 -15.75 2.53 3.66
CA PHE A 145 -14.81 1.70 4.42
C PHE A 145 -15.55 0.52 5.06
N LEU A 146 -15.19 -0.70 4.69
CA LEU A 146 -15.85 -1.92 5.19
C LEU A 146 -15.12 -2.53 6.39
N GLY A 147 -13.80 -2.42 6.45
CA GLY A 147 -13.01 -3.02 7.53
C GLY A 147 -11.51 -3.00 7.24
N GLU A 148 -10.77 -3.72 8.09
CA GLU A 148 -9.32 -3.77 8.02
C GLU A 148 -8.85 -4.90 7.10
N ASP A 149 -9.27 -6.13 7.36
CA ASP A 149 -8.79 -7.32 6.66
C ASP A 149 -9.78 -7.80 5.59
N PHE A 150 -9.40 -7.61 4.34
CA PHE A 150 -10.20 -8.06 3.20
C PHE A 150 -10.41 -9.58 3.17
N LEU A 151 -9.45 -10.38 3.64
CA LEU A 151 -9.60 -11.84 3.65
C LEU A 151 -10.70 -12.34 4.59
N GLN A 152 -11.30 -11.44 5.40
CA GLN A 152 -12.47 -11.71 6.22
C GLN A 152 -13.78 -11.20 5.61
N HIS A 153 -13.74 -10.74 4.34
CA HIS A 153 -14.93 -10.25 3.63
C HIS A 153 -15.99 -11.33 3.49
N GLN A 154 -17.28 -10.96 3.65
CA GLN A 154 -18.43 -11.87 3.58
C GLN A 154 -19.54 -11.27 2.72
N ASP A 155 -20.26 -12.16 2.05
CA ASP A 155 -21.63 -11.97 1.49
C ASP A 155 -21.82 -10.95 0.36
N LYS A 156 -20.86 -10.11 0.01
CA LYS A 156 -21.02 -9.18 -1.12
C LYS A 156 -20.14 -9.57 -2.30
N MET A 157 -20.74 -9.59 -3.49
CA MET A 157 -20.03 -9.77 -4.78
C MET A 157 -19.92 -8.42 -5.50
N TYR A 158 -18.92 -8.30 -6.37
CA TYR A 158 -18.59 -7.05 -7.06
C TYR A 158 -18.53 -7.23 -8.57
N ASP A 159 -18.86 -6.16 -9.30
CA ASP A 159 -18.73 -6.11 -10.76
C ASP A 159 -17.28 -5.81 -11.16
N LYS A 160 -16.59 -4.99 -10.37
CA LYS A 160 -15.21 -4.56 -10.61
C LYS A 160 -14.39 -4.61 -9.33
N ILE A 161 -13.19 -5.18 -9.44
CA ILE A 161 -12.21 -5.20 -8.35
C ILE A 161 -10.89 -4.67 -8.88
N ILE A 162 -10.31 -3.66 -8.19
CA ILE A 162 -9.04 -3.05 -8.58
C ILE A 162 -8.14 -3.01 -7.35
N ALA A 163 -6.92 -3.54 -7.45
CA ALA A 163 -6.09 -3.70 -6.27
C ALA A 163 -4.59 -3.63 -6.53
N ASN A 164 -3.87 -3.16 -5.50
CA ASN A 164 -2.44 -3.35 -5.32
C ASN A 164 -2.19 -3.98 -3.94
N PRO A 165 -2.37 -5.31 -3.78
CA PRO A 165 -2.26 -6.00 -2.50
C PRO A 165 -0.82 -6.12 -2.01
N PRO A 166 -0.58 -6.51 -0.73
CA PRO A 166 0.77 -6.78 -0.22
C PRO A 166 1.39 -8.01 -0.91
N PHE A 167 2.72 -7.95 -1.18
CA PHE A 167 3.44 -9.01 -1.92
C PHE A 167 4.16 -10.02 -1.03
N THR A 168 4.33 -9.73 0.27
CA THR A 168 5.07 -10.58 1.21
C THR A 168 4.52 -11.99 1.22
N LYS A 169 5.42 -12.98 1.14
CA LYS A 169 5.07 -14.41 1.24
C LYS A 169 3.97 -14.84 0.24
N ASN A 170 3.94 -14.20 -0.94
CA ASN A 170 2.94 -14.41 -1.97
C ASN A 170 1.49 -14.12 -1.48
N GLN A 171 1.30 -13.09 -0.65
CA GLN A 171 -0.03 -12.63 -0.24
C GLN A 171 -0.83 -12.05 -1.41
N ASP A 172 -0.16 -11.46 -2.39
CA ASP A 172 -0.75 -11.02 -3.65
C ASP A 172 -1.52 -12.13 -4.36
N ILE A 173 -1.01 -13.37 -4.32
CA ILE A 173 -1.70 -14.55 -4.85
C ILE A 173 -2.95 -14.86 -4.03
N ASP A 174 -2.85 -14.91 -2.68
CA ASP A 174 -4.00 -15.20 -1.81
C ASP A 174 -5.12 -14.16 -2.01
N HIS A 175 -4.73 -12.88 -2.03
CA HIS A 175 -5.67 -11.79 -2.27
C HIS A 175 -6.34 -11.89 -3.64
N LEU A 176 -5.57 -12.16 -4.71
CA LEU A 176 -6.12 -12.25 -6.06
C LEU A 176 -7.10 -13.41 -6.19
N LEU A 177 -6.78 -14.58 -5.65
CA LEU A 177 -7.68 -15.73 -5.66
C LEU A 177 -8.97 -15.41 -4.91
N PHE A 178 -8.88 -14.79 -3.73
CA PHE A 178 -10.06 -14.41 -2.97
C PHE A 178 -10.86 -13.29 -3.66
N MET A 179 -10.20 -12.32 -4.31
CA MET A 179 -10.87 -11.33 -5.18
C MET A 179 -11.66 -11.99 -6.31
N TYR A 180 -11.09 -13.04 -6.93
CA TYR A 180 -11.80 -13.79 -7.97
C TYR A 180 -13.04 -14.52 -7.43
N ASP A 181 -12.99 -15.05 -6.19
CA ASP A 181 -14.14 -15.70 -5.56
C ASP A 181 -15.29 -14.71 -5.34
N VAL A 182 -15.01 -13.48 -4.93
CA VAL A 182 -16.03 -12.43 -4.69
C VAL A 182 -16.34 -11.58 -5.92
N LEU A 183 -15.77 -11.90 -7.08
CA LEU A 183 -16.11 -11.27 -8.37
C LEU A 183 -17.37 -11.93 -8.95
N ARG A 184 -18.32 -11.13 -9.43
CA ARG A 184 -19.51 -11.64 -10.13
C ARG A 184 -19.15 -12.25 -11.47
N GLU A 185 -19.98 -13.19 -11.96
CA GLU A 185 -19.96 -13.60 -13.37
C GLU A 185 -20.16 -12.35 -14.25
N GLY A 186 -19.37 -12.24 -15.32
CA GLY A 186 -19.31 -11.04 -16.17
C GLY A 186 -18.52 -9.88 -15.57
N GLY A 187 -18.01 -10.00 -14.34
CA GLY A 187 -17.20 -9.00 -13.68
C GLY A 187 -15.74 -8.98 -14.14
N ARG A 188 -15.02 -7.90 -13.82
CA ARG A 188 -13.61 -7.72 -14.15
C ARG A 188 -12.75 -7.40 -12.94
N LEU A 189 -11.65 -8.14 -12.81
CA LEU A 189 -10.60 -7.96 -11.83
C LEU A 189 -9.35 -7.36 -12.49
N VAL A 190 -8.78 -6.31 -11.91
CA VAL A 190 -7.49 -5.73 -12.30
C VAL A 190 -6.61 -5.63 -11.06
N CYS A 191 -5.53 -6.40 -11.03
CA CYS A 191 -4.71 -6.53 -9.84
C CYS A 191 -3.22 -6.44 -10.16
N ILE A 192 -2.47 -5.67 -9.34
CA ILE A 192 -1.02 -5.72 -9.36
C ILE A 192 -0.55 -6.94 -8.57
N THR A 193 0.41 -7.67 -9.13
CA THR A 193 1.08 -8.78 -8.45
C THR A 193 2.60 -8.64 -8.55
N SER A 194 3.32 -9.29 -7.66
CA SER A 194 4.78 -9.39 -7.74
C SER A 194 5.21 -10.20 -8.97
N GLU A 195 6.48 -10.05 -9.40
CA GLU A 195 7.06 -10.90 -10.45
C GLU A 195 7.50 -12.28 -9.93
N SER A 196 7.47 -12.50 -8.61
CA SER A 196 8.06 -13.68 -7.96
C SER A 196 7.47 -15.01 -8.44
N TRP A 197 6.19 -15.02 -8.83
CA TRP A 197 5.52 -16.23 -9.28
C TRP A 197 5.86 -16.62 -10.73
N VAL A 198 6.32 -15.68 -11.55
CA VAL A 198 6.61 -15.94 -13.00
C VAL A 198 7.63 -17.07 -13.16
N ASN A 199 8.76 -16.95 -12.46
CA ASN A 199 9.84 -17.94 -12.48
C ASN A 199 9.85 -18.80 -11.20
N GLY A 200 8.88 -18.60 -10.30
CA GLY A 200 8.81 -19.30 -9.04
C GLY A 200 8.36 -20.76 -9.19
N ASN A 201 8.91 -21.64 -8.34
CA ASN A 201 8.65 -23.08 -8.34
C ASN A 201 7.95 -23.58 -7.05
N GLN A 202 7.58 -22.67 -6.14
CA GLN A 202 6.78 -23.03 -4.98
C GLN A 202 5.40 -23.49 -5.45
N LYS A 203 4.82 -24.48 -4.74
CA LYS A 203 3.49 -25.04 -5.08
C LYS A 203 2.46 -23.93 -5.35
N LYS A 204 2.34 -22.96 -4.45
CA LYS A 204 1.42 -21.82 -4.58
C LYS A 204 1.62 -21.05 -5.90
N GLN A 205 2.87 -20.79 -6.30
CA GLN A 205 3.21 -20.05 -7.52
C GLN A 205 2.89 -20.89 -8.78
N VAL A 206 3.12 -22.20 -8.73
CA VAL A 206 2.78 -23.11 -9.82
C VAL A 206 1.27 -23.21 -9.98
N ASP A 207 0.54 -23.43 -8.89
CA ASP A 207 -0.92 -23.50 -8.88
C ASP A 207 -1.54 -22.19 -9.39
N PHE A 208 -0.95 -21.04 -9.03
CA PHE A 208 -1.39 -19.74 -9.51
C PHE A 208 -1.20 -19.56 -11.03
N LYS A 209 -0.07 -20.01 -11.58
CA LYS A 209 0.13 -20.00 -13.05
C LYS A 209 -0.92 -20.83 -13.77
N ILE A 210 -1.25 -22.02 -13.25
CA ILE A 210 -2.29 -22.88 -13.79
C ILE A 210 -3.67 -22.20 -13.70
N PHE A 211 -3.97 -21.56 -12.56
CA PHE A 211 -5.19 -20.78 -12.39
C PHE A 211 -5.33 -19.67 -13.41
N LEU A 212 -4.29 -18.83 -13.62
CA LEU A 212 -4.30 -17.75 -14.57
C LEU A 212 -4.55 -18.24 -16.02
N GLN A 213 -3.97 -19.38 -16.40
CA GLN A 213 -4.23 -20.02 -17.69
C GLN A 213 -5.68 -20.51 -17.79
N LYS A 214 -6.21 -21.14 -16.73
CA LYS A 214 -7.59 -21.66 -16.71
C LYS A 214 -8.64 -20.57 -16.87
N VAL A 215 -8.41 -19.38 -16.29
CA VAL A 215 -9.34 -18.25 -16.36
C VAL A 215 -9.06 -17.30 -17.56
N ASP A 216 -8.10 -17.67 -18.43
CA ASP A 216 -7.70 -16.87 -19.59
C ASP A 216 -7.26 -15.44 -19.20
N ALA A 217 -6.47 -15.33 -18.14
CA ALA A 217 -6.02 -14.06 -17.60
C ALA A 217 -5.06 -13.35 -18.55
N LYS A 218 -5.25 -12.05 -18.78
CA LYS A 218 -4.27 -11.19 -19.45
C LYS A 218 -3.24 -10.71 -18.43
N VAL A 219 -1.96 -10.88 -18.74
CA VAL A 219 -0.85 -10.45 -17.87
C VAL A 219 0.00 -9.43 -18.61
N LEU A 220 0.20 -8.25 -18.01
CA LEU A 220 1.00 -7.16 -18.56
C LEU A 220 2.19 -6.89 -17.65
N ASP A 221 3.29 -6.43 -18.26
CA ASP A 221 4.48 -5.99 -17.51
C ASP A 221 4.29 -4.57 -16.98
N ILE A 222 4.69 -4.34 -15.72
CA ILE A 222 4.90 -3.00 -15.19
C ILE A 222 6.37 -2.65 -15.38
N GLU A 223 6.67 -1.53 -16.00
CA GLU A 223 8.03 -1.09 -16.23
C GLU A 223 8.82 -0.97 -14.92
N LYS A 224 10.07 -1.47 -14.93
CA LYS A 224 10.97 -1.34 -13.78
C LYS A 224 11.17 0.14 -13.46
N GLY A 225 10.92 0.50 -12.21
CA GLY A 225 11.02 1.88 -11.75
C GLY A 225 9.70 2.63 -11.64
N SER A 226 8.58 2.09 -12.13
CA SER A 226 7.25 2.67 -11.91
C SER A 226 6.96 2.93 -10.43
N PHE A 227 7.47 2.08 -9.53
CA PHE A 227 7.38 2.24 -8.07
C PHE A 227 8.54 3.02 -7.44
N LYS A 228 9.42 3.66 -8.23
CA LYS A 228 10.59 4.39 -7.71
C LYS A 228 10.20 5.49 -6.72
N GLN A 229 9.10 6.18 -6.97
CA GLN A 229 8.57 7.21 -6.06
C GLN A 229 8.10 6.60 -4.73
N SER A 230 7.66 5.34 -4.73
CA SER A 230 7.26 4.58 -3.53
C SER A 230 8.45 3.90 -2.85
N GLY A 231 9.67 4.10 -3.35
CA GLY A 231 10.91 3.66 -2.71
C GLY A 231 11.35 2.23 -3.08
N THR A 232 10.84 1.66 -4.18
CA THR A 232 11.29 0.36 -4.68
C THR A 232 11.55 0.40 -6.19
N MET A 233 12.52 -0.44 -6.63
CA MET A 233 12.82 -0.68 -8.04
C MET A 233 12.22 -2.02 -8.52
N VAL A 234 11.43 -2.67 -7.68
CA VAL A 234 10.83 -3.98 -8.02
C VAL A 234 9.79 -3.76 -9.11
N GLY A 235 9.88 -4.55 -10.16
CA GLY A 235 8.85 -4.66 -11.18
C GLY A 235 7.64 -5.42 -10.64
N GLY A 236 6.56 -5.38 -11.40
CA GLY A 236 5.32 -6.11 -11.10
C GLY A 236 4.62 -6.56 -12.36
N LYS A 237 3.50 -7.21 -12.19
CA LYS A 237 2.60 -7.59 -13.26
C LYS A 237 1.21 -7.01 -12.99
N ILE A 238 0.55 -6.53 -14.02
CA ILE A 238 -0.89 -6.27 -13.97
C ILE A 238 -1.58 -7.53 -14.49
N VAL A 239 -2.42 -8.11 -13.66
CA VAL A 239 -3.26 -9.26 -14.01
C VAL A 239 -4.68 -8.76 -14.21
N ILE A 240 -5.26 -9.06 -15.37
CA ILE A 240 -6.63 -8.71 -15.74
C ILE A 240 -7.40 -10.00 -15.99
N ILE A 241 -8.54 -10.16 -15.33
CA ILE A 241 -9.40 -11.34 -15.45
C ILE A 241 -10.84 -10.88 -15.70
N ASP A 242 -11.44 -11.39 -16.75
CA ASP A 242 -12.87 -11.33 -17.01
C ASP A 242 -13.49 -12.66 -16.56
N LYS A 243 -14.30 -12.65 -15.50
CA LYS A 243 -14.96 -13.86 -15.00
C LYS A 243 -16.11 -14.22 -15.95
N LYS A 244 -16.05 -15.45 -16.47
CA LYS A 244 -17.04 -16.00 -17.42
C LYS A 244 -18.14 -16.73 -16.68
#